data_4fc35586103e697f554129a94532a1bb
#
_entry.id   4fc35586103e697f554129a94532a1bb
#
_cell.length_a   1.000
_cell.length_b   1.000
_cell.length_c   1.000
_cell.angle_alpha   90.00
_cell.angle_beta   90.00
_cell.angle_gamma   90.00
#
_symmetry.space_group_name_H-M   'P 1'
#
loop_
_entity.id
_entity.type
_entity.pdbx_description
1 polymer ?
#
loop_
_entity_poly.entity_id
_entity_poly.type
_entity_poly.pdbx_seq_one_letter_code
_entity_poly.pdbx_strand_id
1 'polypeptide(L)'
;MKAVISLSGGLDSTCLLMHLLANGYDEIRAFSFNYGQKHDIELRKVQNNIKFLQDKGFNVSHQIIDLRDCFSDSASSLHKGGEAIPEGHYADENMKSTVVENRNIIFSSIVYGKALGWANKTQSDVKITLGLHAGDHCFTADTTIFTPNGYKTVGELKVGDDVYSFDGENQKVEITKLQDIIHKGTNSTIYEIATSTGKVKLTSEHKVYVCWTRDSGIEFGSKLAKDLEVGDKLITPLLTSSDKDRTQETIEFGESVLVSITSINVIEYDEPVDVYDLSVEKNHNFFAGDNGNILISNSIYPDCRVESQNMARELFRISNWGSERVDYIAPFVNIDKGAVLASGVAAMQHLGFTESERDEVLRNTHTCYNPISCGEGIDEVKSCGKCGSCTERLEAFAVNGLKDPVPYQE
;
A
#
# COMPACT_ATOMS: atom_id res chain seq x y z
N MET A 1 10.56 -25.55 -8.73
CA MET A 1 9.71 -24.63 -9.55
C MET A 1 10.49 -23.39 -9.95
N LYS A 2 10.11 -22.69 -11.03
CA LYS A 2 10.81 -21.50 -11.55
C LYS A 2 10.02 -20.22 -11.26
N ALA A 3 10.73 -19.16 -10.85
CA ALA A 3 10.12 -17.84 -10.66
C ALA A 3 10.99 -16.70 -11.20
N VAL A 4 10.34 -15.64 -11.64
CA VAL A 4 10.96 -14.35 -11.94
C VAL A 4 10.36 -13.31 -10.98
N ILE A 5 11.23 -12.57 -10.31
CA ILE A 5 10.82 -11.58 -9.31
C ILE A 5 11.38 -10.20 -9.65
N SER A 6 10.56 -9.15 -9.51
CA SER A 6 11.06 -7.78 -9.36
C SER A 6 11.56 -7.58 -7.93
N LEU A 7 12.86 -7.36 -7.78
CA LEU A 7 13.54 -7.24 -6.48
C LEU A 7 14.08 -5.83 -6.30
N SER A 8 13.35 -5.00 -5.57
CA SER A 8 13.70 -3.58 -5.38
C SER A 8 14.84 -3.37 -4.38
N GLY A 9 15.02 -4.28 -3.44
CA GLY A 9 15.92 -4.12 -2.28
C GLY A 9 15.22 -3.58 -1.04
N GLY A 10 13.93 -3.32 -1.13
CA GLY A 10 13.08 -3.03 0.01
C GLY A 10 12.71 -4.28 0.82
N LEU A 11 12.08 -4.05 1.98
CA LEU A 11 11.65 -5.11 2.88
C LEU A 11 10.71 -6.10 2.19
N ASP A 12 9.66 -5.58 1.52
CA ASP A 12 8.56 -6.38 0.96
C ASP A 12 9.06 -7.33 -0.13
N SER A 13 9.85 -6.83 -1.09
CA SER A 13 10.40 -7.65 -2.16
C SER A 13 11.41 -8.67 -1.67
N THR A 14 12.14 -8.37 -0.58
CA THR A 14 13.06 -9.32 0.06
C THR A 14 12.28 -10.41 0.80
N CYS A 15 11.25 -10.06 1.57
CA CYS A 15 10.34 -11.03 2.20
C CYS A 15 9.67 -11.93 1.15
N LEU A 16 9.27 -11.37 0.00
CA LEU A 16 8.71 -12.14 -1.10
C LEU A 16 9.73 -13.13 -1.69
N LEU A 17 10.99 -12.75 -1.84
CA LEU A 17 12.05 -13.67 -2.29
C LEU A 17 12.20 -14.84 -1.31
N MET A 18 12.22 -14.57 0.01
CA MET A 18 12.28 -15.63 1.04
C MET A 18 11.04 -16.53 0.99
N HIS A 19 9.86 -15.92 0.83
CA HIS A 19 8.60 -16.66 0.67
C HIS A 19 8.63 -17.61 -0.54
N LEU A 20 9.13 -17.17 -1.68
CA LEU A 20 9.28 -18.04 -2.87
C LEU A 20 10.22 -19.22 -2.59
N LEU A 21 11.39 -18.97 -1.99
CA LEU A 21 12.36 -20.02 -1.66
C LEU A 21 11.76 -21.06 -0.70
N ALA A 22 11.05 -20.61 0.34
CA ALA A 22 10.37 -21.50 1.30
C ALA A 22 9.24 -22.32 0.67
N ASN A 23 8.61 -21.81 -0.40
CA ASN A 23 7.55 -22.51 -1.14
C ASN A 23 8.07 -23.36 -2.31
N GLY A 24 9.37 -23.69 -2.34
CA GLY A 24 9.96 -24.64 -3.28
C GLY A 24 10.23 -24.10 -4.67
N TYR A 25 10.38 -22.78 -4.81
CA TYR A 25 10.95 -22.21 -6.03
C TYR A 25 12.46 -22.36 -5.98
N ASP A 26 12.99 -23.30 -6.74
CA ASP A 26 14.37 -23.77 -6.71
C ASP A 26 15.28 -23.15 -7.78
N GLU A 27 14.71 -22.37 -8.71
CA GLU A 27 15.42 -21.56 -9.69
C GLU A 27 14.71 -20.19 -9.81
N ILE A 28 15.36 -19.15 -9.30
CA ILE A 28 14.78 -17.80 -9.26
C ILE A 28 15.67 -16.83 -10.04
N ARG A 29 15.03 -16.02 -10.91
CA ARG A 29 15.68 -14.89 -11.59
C ARG A 29 15.15 -13.59 -11.03
N ALA A 30 16.00 -12.86 -10.32
CA ALA A 30 15.67 -11.57 -9.74
C ALA A 30 16.11 -10.43 -10.67
N PHE A 31 15.24 -9.45 -10.86
CA PHE A 31 15.53 -8.24 -11.62
C PHE A 31 15.33 -7.02 -10.75
N SER A 32 16.35 -6.17 -10.69
CA SER A 32 16.28 -4.84 -10.08
C SER A 32 16.36 -3.77 -11.16
N PHE A 33 15.76 -2.62 -10.89
CA PHE A 33 15.67 -1.54 -11.86
C PHE A 33 16.40 -0.29 -11.35
N ASN A 34 17.31 0.23 -12.17
CA ASN A 34 17.87 1.56 -11.99
C ASN A 34 17.06 2.52 -12.87
N TYR A 35 16.13 3.26 -12.27
CA TYR A 35 15.27 4.21 -12.97
C TYR A 35 15.62 5.68 -12.66
N GLY A 36 16.81 5.92 -12.08
CA GLY A 36 17.25 7.25 -11.69
C GLY A 36 16.75 7.67 -10.30
N GLN A 37 16.39 6.70 -9.45
CA GLN A 37 16.03 6.95 -8.04
C GLN A 37 17.14 7.71 -7.30
N LYS A 38 16.74 8.57 -6.35
CA LYS A 38 17.66 9.37 -5.54
C LYS A 38 18.68 8.51 -4.79
N HIS A 39 18.26 7.33 -4.36
CA HIS A 39 19.05 6.44 -3.53
C HIS A 39 19.29 5.10 -4.21
N ASP A 40 20.50 4.89 -4.72
CA ASP A 40 20.94 3.65 -5.37
C ASP A 40 21.47 2.59 -4.40
N ILE A 41 21.46 2.90 -3.10
CA ILE A 41 21.87 1.98 -2.03
C ILE A 41 21.04 0.68 -2.04
N GLU A 42 19.77 0.75 -2.43
CA GLU A 42 18.89 -0.42 -2.58
C GLU A 42 19.54 -1.48 -3.47
N LEU A 43 20.09 -1.07 -4.62
CA LEU A 43 20.71 -1.97 -5.58
C LEU A 43 21.93 -2.69 -4.99
N ARG A 44 22.73 -2.00 -4.19
CA ARG A 44 23.90 -2.59 -3.50
C ARG A 44 23.46 -3.58 -2.42
N LYS A 45 22.42 -3.24 -1.65
CA LYS A 45 21.86 -4.13 -0.61
C LYS A 45 21.26 -5.40 -1.21
N VAL A 46 20.57 -5.30 -2.35
CA VAL A 46 20.13 -6.48 -3.11
C VAL A 46 21.30 -7.40 -3.45
N GLN A 47 22.39 -6.85 -3.98
CA GLN A 47 23.56 -7.64 -4.36
C GLN A 47 24.13 -8.40 -3.17
N ASN A 48 24.19 -7.78 -1.96
CA ASN A 48 24.62 -8.44 -0.74
C ASN A 48 23.69 -9.61 -0.37
N ASN A 49 22.37 -9.41 -0.39
CA ASN A 49 21.42 -10.47 -0.11
C ASN A 49 21.49 -11.61 -1.13
N ILE A 50 21.61 -11.28 -2.41
CA ILE A 50 21.74 -12.31 -3.45
C ILE A 50 23.02 -13.12 -3.24
N LYS A 51 24.16 -12.46 -2.96
CA LYS A 51 25.42 -13.14 -2.68
C LYS A 51 25.28 -14.06 -1.47
N PHE A 52 24.72 -13.56 -0.37
CA PHE A 52 24.46 -14.35 0.83
C PHE A 52 23.64 -15.61 0.54
N LEU A 53 22.56 -15.50 -0.26
CA LEU A 53 21.73 -16.63 -0.66
C LEU A 53 22.50 -17.63 -1.53
N GLN A 54 23.30 -17.16 -2.48
CA GLN A 54 24.14 -17.99 -3.34
C GLN A 54 25.19 -18.75 -2.52
N ASP A 55 25.83 -18.07 -1.55
CA ASP A 55 26.82 -18.68 -0.63
C ASP A 55 26.15 -19.78 0.23
N LYS A 56 24.84 -19.67 0.52
CA LYS A 56 24.02 -20.71 1.16
C LYS A 56 23.54 -21.82 0.22
N GLY A 57 23.86 -21.75 -1.08
CA GLY A 57 23.50 -22.75 -2.07
C GLY A 57 22.15 -22.57 -2.74
N PHE A 58 21.46 -21.44 -2.52
CA PHE A 58 20.22 -21.14 -3.25
C PHE A 58 20.52 -20.72 -4.70
N ASN A 59 19.77 -21.26 -5.66
CA ASN A 59 19.92 -20.96 -7.06
C ASN A 59 19.11 -19.69 -7.44
N VAL A 60 19.64 -18.55 -7.05
CA VAL A 60 19.08 -17.23 -7.35
C VAL A 60 20.07 -16.45 -8.23
N SER A 61 19.64 -16.07 -9.42
CA SER A 61 20.41 -15.16 -10.28
C SER A 61 19.85 -13.74 -10.20
N HIS A 62 20.70 -12.74 -10.39
CA HIS A 62 20.31 -11.33 -10.31
C HIS A 62 20.83 -10.51 -11.48
N GLN A 63 20.00 -9.61 -12.00
CA GLN A 63 20.37 -8.64 -13.03
C GLN A 63 19.78 -7.27 -12.69
N ILE A 64 20.61 -6.23 -12.79
CA ILE A 64 20.13 -4.84 -12.74
C ILE A 64 19.84 -4.38 -14.18
N ILE A 65 18.66 -3.81 -14.39
CA ILE A 65 18.23 -3.26 -15.68
C ILE A 65 18.24 -1.73 -15.56
N ASP A 66 18.93 -1.06 -16.47
CA ASP A 66 19.00 0.39 -16.52
C ASP A 66 17.81 0.95 -17.30
N LEU A 67 17.00 1.75 -16.65
CA LEU A 67 15.81 2.42 -17.17
C LEU A 67 15.85 3.94 -16.95
N ARG A 68 17.02 4.52 -16.67
CA ARG A 68 17.15 5.96 -16.36
C ARG A 68 16.58 6.83 -17.45
N ASP A 69 16.82 6.50 -18.70
CA ASP A 69 16.31 7.26 -19.85
C ASP A 69 14.77 7.14 -19.99
N CYS A 70 14.18 6.02 -19.53
CA CYS A 70 12.73 5.82 -19.58
C CYS A 70 11.98 6.70 -18.56
N PHE A 71 12.65 7.16 -17.51
CA PHE A 71 12.06 7.96 -16.44
C PHE A 71 12.70 9.35 -16.32
N SER A 72 13.41 9.82 -17.35
CA SER A 72 14.08 11.12 -17.36
C SER A 72 13.14 12.31 -17.13
N ASP A 73 11.88 12.16 -17.53
CA ASP A 73 10.85 13.20 -17.43
C ASP A 73 9.99 13.08 -16.16
N SER A 74 10.31 12.13 -15.25
CA SER A 74 9.54 11.95 -14.01
C SER A 74 9.65 13.15 -13.08
N ALA A 75 8.50 13.67 -12.64
CA ALA A 75 8.38 14.74 -11.66
C ALA A 75 8.45 14.24 -10.20
N SER A 76 8.52 12.92 -9.99
CA SER A 76 8.48 12.31 -8.66
C SER A 76 9.60 12.80 -7.75
N SER A 77 9.26 13.06 -6.48
CA SER A 77 10.24 13.37 -5.43
C SER A 77 11.24 12.23 -5.16
N LEU A 78 10.96 11.01 -5.61
CA LEU A 78 11.88 9.87 -5.52
C LEU A 78 12.93 9.84 -6.64
N HIS A 79 12.73 10.61 -7.72
CA HIS A 79 13.66 10.69 -8.85
C HIS A 79 14.78 11.70 -8.58
N LYS A 80 15.99 11.46 -9.15
CA LYS A 80 17.10 12.43 -9.11
C LYS A 80 16.68 13.72 -9.82
N GLY A 81 16.66 14.82 -9.10
CA GLY A 81 16.18 16.12 -9.61
C GLY A 81 14.76 16.50 -9.20
N GLY A 82 13.98 15.56 -8.64
CA GLY A 82 12.67 15.86 -8.06
C GLY A 82 12.75 16.69 -6.78
N GLU A 83 11.61 17.18 -6.31
CA GLU A 83 11.48 17.99 -5.08
C GLU A 83 11.94 17.25 -3.82
N ALA A 84 11.95 17.93 -2.68
CA ALA A 84 12.26 17.32 -1.40
C ALA A 84 11.27 16.19 -1.07
N ILE A 85 11.79 15.10 -0.49
CA ILE A 85 10.95 13.98 -0.08
C ILE A 85 10.13 14.42 1.14
N PRO A 86 8.79 14.23 1.11
CA PRO A 86 7.95 14.62 2.23
C PRO A 86 8.22 13.77 3.47
N GLU A 87 8.07 14.37 4.65
CA GLU A 87 8.02 13.68 5.93
C GLU A 87 6.57 13.38 6.29
N GLY A 88 6.31 12.37 7.11
CA GLY A 88 4.98 11.96 7.55
C GLY A 88 4.62 10.54 7.16
N HIS A 89 3.38 10.13 7.44
CA HIS A 89 2.87 8.81 7.10
C HIS A 89 2.48 8.74 5.62
N TYR A 90 2.51 7.53 4.99
CA TYR A 90 2.02 7.32 3.61
C TYR A 90 0.59 7.81 3.37
N ALA A 91 -0.15 7.99 4.45
CA ALA A 91 -1.48 8.54 4.46
C ALA A 91 -1.59 9.97 3.99
N ASP A 92 -0.52 10.74 4.11
CA ASP A 92 -0.55 12.18 3.91
C ASP A 92 -0.60 12.53 2.42
N GLU A 93 -1.37 13.54 2.05
CA GLU A 93 -1.54 13.94 0.65
C GLU A 93 -0.23 14.35 -0.04
N ASN A 94 0.73 14.90 0.71
CA ASN A 94 2.05 15.24 0.21
C ASN A 94 2.82 14.01 -0.31
N MET A 95 2.45 12.79 0.09
CA MET A 95 3.04 11.54 -0.40
C MET A 95 2.71 11.25 -1.87
N LYS A 96 1.71 11.91 -2.46
CA LYS A 96 1.45 11.82 -3.92
C LYS A 96 2.67 12.22 -4.75
N SER A 97 3.52 13.12 -4.24
CA SER A 97 4.77 13.50 -4.91
C SER A 97 5.79 12.36 -5.00
N THR A 98 5.63 11.27 -4.23
CA THR A 98 6.49 10.09 -4.31
C THR A 98 6.08 9.09 -5.40
N VAL A 99 4.95 9.30 -6.07
CA VAL A 99 4.50 8.44 -7.16
C VAL A 99 5.42 8.63 -8.38
N VAL A 100 5.99 7.54 -8.88
CA VAL A 100 6.72 7.51 -10.15
C VAL A 100 5.76 6.97 -11.21
N GLU A 101 5.52 7.75 -12.24
CA GLU A 101 4.47 7.53 -13.23
C GLU A 101 4.61 6.16 -13.91
N ASN A 102 3.55 5.34 -13.85
CA ASN A 102 3.45 4.03 -14.50
C ASN A 102 4.59 3.03 -14.19
N ARG A 103 5.38 3.27 -13.14
CA ARG A 103 6.60 2.51 -12.81
C ARG A 103 6.34 1.01 -12.69
N ASN A 104 5.35 0.62 -11.89
CA ASN A 104 5.10 -0.80 -11.60
C ASN A 104 4.61 -1.56 -12.83
N ILE A 105 3.84 -0.93 -13.73
CA ILE A 105 3.40 -1.56 -14.99
C ILE A 105 4.58 -1.75 -15.95
N ILE A 106 5.48 -0.76 -16.05
CA ILE A 106 6.71 -0.89 -16.85
C ILE A 106 7.58 -2.04 -16.32
N PHE A 107 7.80 -2.09 -15.00
CA PHE A 107 8.56 -3.19 -14.38
C PHE A 107 7.91 -4.54 -14.61
N SER A 108 6.59 -4.64 -14.44
CA SER A 108 5.81 -5.86 -14.69
C SER A 108 5.96 -6.33 -16.15
N SER A 109 5.91 -5.42 -17.12
CA SER A 109 6.04 -5.73 -18.53
C SER A 109 7.42 -6.31 -18.85
N ILE A 110 8.49 -5.74 -18.29
CA ILE A 110 9.86 -6.23 -18.49
C ILE A 110 10.04 -7.60 -17.84
N VAL A 111 9.60 -7.76 -16.59
CA VAL A 111 9.68 -9.03 -15.85
C VAL A 111 8.90 -10.12 -16.58
N TYR A 112 7.72 -9.79 -17.11
CA TYR A 112 6.93 -10.72 -17.92
C TYR A 112 7.65 -11.16 -19.19
N GLY A 113 8.21 -10.20 -19.95
CA GLY A 113 8.98 -10.53 -21.16
C GLY A 113 10.18 -11.45 -20.87
N LYS A 114 10.89 -11.21 -19.75
CA LYS A 114 11.98 -12.07 -19.27
C LYS A 114 11.50 -13.48 -18.91
N ALA A 115 10.36 -13.58 -18.21
CA ALA A 115 9.76 -14.85 -17.82
C ALA A 115 9.28 -15.64 -19.05
N LEU A 116 8.60 -14.98 -19.99
CA LEU A 116 8.10 -15.59 -21.22
C LEU A 116 9.24 -16.12 -22.09
N GLY A 117 10.30 -15.32 -22.29
CA GLY A 117 11.49 -15.77 -23.03
C GLY A 117 12.16 -16.97 -22.36
N TRP A 118 12.18 -17.00 -21.02
CA TRP A 118 12.72 -18.14 -20.28
C TRP A 118 11.83 -19.38 -20.39
N ALA A 119 10.52 -19.24 -20.18
CA ALA A 119 9.54 -20.31 -20.30
C ALA A 119 9.60 -20.96 -21.70
N ASN A 120 9.61 -20.15 -22.76
CA ASN A 120 9.69 -20.62 -24.13
C ASN A 120 11.01 -21.33 -24.44
N LYS A 121 12.13 -20.81 -23.91
CA LYS A 121 13.46 -21.44 -24.12
C LYS A 121 13.58 -22.78 -23.40
N THR A 122 13.01 -22.92 -22.21
CA THR A 122 13.14 -24.13 -21.38
C THR A 122 11.94 -25.05 -21.45
N GLN A 123 10.88 -24.67 -22.15
CA GLN A 123 9.61 -25.41 -22.26
C GLN A 123 9.05 -25.79 -20.88
N SER A 124 9.13 -24.85 -19.92
CA SER A 124 8.69 -25.05 -18.54
C SER A 124 7.88 -23.85 -18.05
N ASP A 125 7.02 -24.10 -17.07
CA ASP A 125 6.23 -23.06 -16.45
C ASP A 125 7.09 -22.14 -15.56
N VAL A 126 6.79 -20.86 -15.61
CA VAL A 126 7.48 -19.81 -14.83
C VAL A 126 6.43 -18.94 -14.15
N LYS A 127 6.58 -18.72 -12.86
CA LYS A 127 5.79 -17.73 -12.13
C LYS A 127 6.49 -16.37 -12.16
N ILE A 128 5.73 -15.29 -12.29
CA ILE A 128 6.23 -13.93 -12.10
C ILE A 128 5.59 -13.29 -10.90
N THR A 129 6.33 -12.44 -10.20
CA THR A 129 5.82 -11.76 -9.02
C THR A 129 6.51 -10.42 -8.75
N LEU A 130 5.76 -9.52 -8.14
CA LEU A 130 6.23 -8.25 -7.61
C LEU A 130 5.89 -8.16 -6.13
N GLY A 131 6.77 -7.53 -5.35
CA GLY A 131 6.53 -7.28 -3.93
C GLY A 131 5.59 -6.09 -3.72
N LEU A 132 4.35 -6.24 -4.16
CA LEU A 132 3.30 -5.25 -4.01
C LEU A 132 2.39 -5.66 -2.85
N HIS A 133 2.06 -4.71 -2.01
CA HIS A 133 1.00 -4.83 -1.03
C HIS A 133 0.08 -3.60 -1.16
N ALA A 134 -1.23 -3.80 -1.00
CA ALA A 134 -2.21 -2.75 -1.24
C ALA A 134 -2.58 -1.96 0.03
N GLY A 135 -2.02 -2.31 1.18
CA GLY A 135 -2.50 -1.85 2.48
C GLY A 135 -3.89 -2.41 2.80
N ASP A 136 -4.24 -2.41 4.08
CA ASP A 136 -5.52 -2.96 4.58
C ASP A 136 -6.51 -1.81 4.84
N HIS A 137 -6.87 -1.04 3.81
CA HIS A 137 -7.86 0.04 3.90
C HIS A 137 -9.25 -0.49 3.58
N CYS A 138 -9.89 -1.18 4.54
CA CYS A 138 -11.15 -1.86 4.26
C CYS A 138 -12.24 -1.53 5.30
N PHE A 139 -13.49 -1.74 4.89
CA PHE A 139 -14.69 -1.66 5.72
C PHE A 139 -15.59 -2.87 5.48
N THR A 140 -16.49 -3.17 6.42
CA THR A 140 -17.38 -4.35 6.33
C THR A 140 -18.50 -4.15 5.31
N ALA A 141 -19.04 -5.25 4.78
CA ALA A 141 -20.08 -5.25 3.74
C ALA A 141 -21.38 -4.53 4.16
N ASP A 142 -21.66 -4.46 5.46
CA ASP A 142 -22.82 -3.77 6.04
C ASP A 142 -22.64 -2.26 6.19
N THR A 143 -21.43 -1.75 5.92
CA THR A 143 -21.15 -0.30 5.92
C THR A 143 -21.96 0.38 4.82
N THR A 144 -22.64 1.47 5.16
CA THR A 144 -23.37 2.28 4.20
C THR A 144 -22.51 3.44 3.69
N ILE A 145 -22.66 3.75 2.40
CA ILE A 145 -21.96 4.81 1.69
C ILE A 145 -22.95 5.93 1.37
N PHE A 146 -22.52 7.18 1.58
CA PHE A 146 -23.36 8.33 1.31
C PHE A 146 -23.37 8.68 -0.18
N THR A 147 -24.57 8.69 -0.77
CA THR A 147 -24.78 8.98 -2.20
C THR A 147 -25.85 10.08 -2.37
N PRO A 148 -25.94 10.77 -3.51
CA PRO A 148 -27.00 11.71 -3.79
C PRO A 148 -28.42 11.11 -3.74
N ASN A 149 -28.52 9.79 -3.89
CA ASN A 149 -29.78 9.05 -3.83
C ASN A 149 -30.04 8.39 -2.46
N GLY A 150 -29.36 8.83 -1.42
CA GLY A 150 -29.42 8.27 -0.07
C GLY A 150 -28.27 7.31 0.25
N TYR A 151 -28.44 6.54 1.32
CA TYR A 151 -27.42 5.61 1.78
C TYR A 151 -27.54 4.27 1.06
N LYS A 152 -26.41 3.73 0.60
CA LYS A 152 -26.34 2.43 -0.05
C LYS A 152 -25.28 1.55 0.62
N THR A 153 -25.58 0.29 0.85
CA THR A 153 -24.58 -0.72 1.21
C THR A 153 -23.70 -1.07 -0.01
N VAL A 154 -22.56 -1.70 0.23
CA VAL A 154 -21.67 -2.15 -0.85
C VAL A 154 -22.40 -2.99 -1.90
N GLY A 155 -23.32 -3.88 -1.46
CA GLY A 155 -24.07 -4.75 -2.38
C GLY A 155 -25.10 -4.02 -3.26
N GLU A 156 -25.46 -2.78 -2.91
CA GLU A 156 -26.40 -1.93 -3.66
C GLU A 156 -25.70 -0.94 -4.59
N LEU A 157 -24.38 -0.73 -4.37
CA LEU A 157 -23.56 0.16 -5.21
C LEU A 157 -23.25 -0.47 -6.57
N LYS A 158 -23.05 0.38 -7.56
CA LYS A 158 -22.59 0.02 -8.90
C LYS A 158 -21.50 0.97 -9.35
N VAL A 159 -20.53 0.46 -10.08
CA VAL A 159 -19.53 1.28 -10.77
C VAL A 159 -20.25 2.33 -11.64
N GLY A 160 -19.82 3.58 -11.51
CA GLY A 160 -20.45 4.74 -12.13
C GLY A 160 -21.51 5.45 -11.27
N ASP A 161 -21.89 4.89 -10.10
CA ASP A 161 -22.73 5.59 -9.13
C ASP A 161 -22.05 6.90 -8.66
N ASP A 162 -22.84 7.89 -8.32
CA ASP A 162 -22.39 9.11 -7.67
C ASP A 162 -22.27 8.88 -6.17
N VAL A 163 -21.16 9.32 -5.58
CA VAL A 163 -20.90 9.30 -4.14
C VAL A 163 -20.39 10.66 -3.68
N TYR A 164 -20.60 11.01 -2.41
CA TYR A 164 -20.06 12.23 -1.86
C TYR A 164 -18.61 12.02 -1.40
N SER A 165 -17.76 12.98 -1.74
CA SER A 165 -16.36 13.10 -1.33
C SER A 165 -16.07 14.47 -0.76
N PHE A 166 -14.91 14.64 -0.14
CA PHE A 166 -14.44 15.90 0.44
C PHE A 166 -13.20 16.41 -0.28
N ASP A 167 -13.30 17.62 -0.84
CA ASP A 167 -12.18 18.37 -1.39
C ASP A 167 -11.49 19.14 -0.24
N GLY A 168 -10.31 18.62 0.19
CA GLY A 168 -9.56 19.18 1.31
C GLY A 168 -8.95 20.54 1.02
N GLU A 169 -8.66 20.88 -0.26
CA GLU A 169 -8.09 22.16 -0.65
C GLU A 169 -9.13 23.28 -0.56
N ASN A 170 -10.33 23.02 -1.07
CA ASN A 170 -11.43 23.99 -1.09
C ASN A 170 -12.38 23.84 0.10
N GLN A 171 -12.13 22.86 0.98
CA GLN A 171 -12.92 22.56 2.19
C GLN A 171 -14.41 22.39 1.92
N LYS A 172 -14.78 21.64 0.89
CA LYS A 172 -16.17 21.42 0.48
C LYS A 172 -16.47 19.96 0.17
N VAL A 173 -17.72 19.57 0.33
CA VAL A 173 -18.25 18.28 -0.14
C VAL A 173 -18.62 18.43 -1.60
N GLU A 174 -18.22 17.45 -2.40
CA GLU A 174 -18.59 17.38 -3.82
C GLU A 174 -18.99 15.95 -4.21
N ILE A 175 -19.63 15.86 -5.37
CA ILE A 175 -19.99 14.57 -5.95
C ILE A 175 -18.82 14.06 -6.80
N THR A 176 -18.50 12.78 -6.64
CA THR A 176 -17.51 12.05 -7.43
C THR A 176 -18.09 10.75 -7.95
N LYS A 177 -17.51 10.18 -8.99
CA LYS A 177 -17.93 8.88 -9.54
C LYS A 177 -17.23 7.74 -8.83
N LEU A 178 -18.00 6.71 -8.48
CA LEU A 178 -17.48 5.43 -8.05
C LEU A 178 -16.83 4.72 -9.25
N GLN A 179 -15.52 4.48 -9.17
CA GLN A 179 -14.76 3.84 -10.24
C GLN A 179 -14.70 2.32 -10.07
N ASP A 180 -14.66 1.84 -8.81
CA ASP A 180 -14.56 0.41 -8.53
C ASP A 180 -15.07 0.06 -7.13
N ILE A 181 -15.49 -1.21 -6.96
CA ILE A 181 -15.90 -1.83 -5.70
C ILE A 181 -15.03 -3.06 -5.51
N ILE A 182 -14.13 -3.01 -4.54
CA ILE A 182 -13.04 -3.95 -4.40
C ILE A 182 -13.30 -4.88 -3.21
N HIS A 183 -13.49 -6.17 -3.46
CA HIS A 183 -13.50 -7.18 -2.40
C HIS A 183 -12.06 -7.52 -2.01
N LYS A 184 -11.69 -7.22 -0.78
CA LYS A 184 -10.31 -7.37 -0.27
C LYS A 184 -10.07 -8.70 0.47
N GLY A 185 -11.05 -9.59 0.47
CA GLY A 185 -11.00 -10.83 1.23
C GLY A 185 -11.73 -10.73 2.55
N THR A 186 -11.21 -11.35 3.60
CA THR A 186 -11.84 -11.40 4.92
C THR A 186 -10.92 -10.91 6.02
N ASN A 187 -11.48 -10.36 7.09
CA ASN A 187 -10.74 -9.94 8.29
C ASN A 187 -11.47 -10.36 9.56
N SER A 188 -10.74 -10.75 10.59
CA SER A 188 -11.31 -11.16 11.89
C SER A 188 -11.39 -10.02 12.90
N THR A 189 -10.53 -9.00 12.75
CA THR A 189 -10.43 -7.87 13.70
C THR A 189 -10.97 -6.60 13.06
N ILE A 190 -12.07 -6.07 13.59
CA ILE A 190 -12.75 -4.89 13.07
C ILE A 190 -12.85 -3.82 14.16
N TYR A 191 -12.53 -2.59 13.81
CA TYR A 191 -12.66 -1.41 14.65
C TYR A 191 -14.01 -0.74 14.38
N GLU A 192 -14.92 -0.76 15.35
CA GLU A 192 -16.16 0.01 15.30
C GLU A 192 -15.93 1.37 15.96
N ILE A 193 -15.97 2.42 15.15
CA ILE A 193 -15.76 3.82 15.57
C ILE A 193 -17.10 4.49 15.58
N ALA A 194 -17.52 4.96 16.74
CA ALA A 194 -18.80 5.63 16.95
C ALA A 194 -18.64 7.11 17.26
N THR A 195 -19.56 7.90 16.74
CA THR A 195 -19.73 9.34 16.99
C THR A 195 -21.17 9.61 17.46
N SER A 196 -21.51 10.87 17.73
CA SER A 196 -22.89 11.25 18.03
C SER A 196 -23.86 11.13 16.83
N THR A 197 -23.33 11.00 15.60
CA THR A 197 -24.12 10.99 14.36
C THR A 197 -24.21 9.62 13.70
N GLY A 198 -23.34 8.68 14.03
CA GLY A 198 -23.31 7.34 13.46
C GLY A 198 -22.06 6.58 13.82
N LYS A 199 -21.88 5.42 13.24
CA LYS A 199 -20.71 4.57 13.43
C LYS A 199 -20.27 3.94 12.12
N VAL A 200 -18.98 3.56 12.04
CA VAL A 200 -18.39 2.85 10.92
C VAL A 200 -17.56 1.69 11.42
N LYS A 201 -17.49 0.60 10.63
CA LYS A 201 -16.70 -0.59 10.89
C LYS A 201 -15.57 -0.71 9.90
N LEU A 202 -14.35 -0.62 10.38
CA LEU A 202 -13.13 -0.51 9.59
C LEU A 202 -12.09 -1.56 10.01
N THR A 203 -11.23 -1.95 9.09
CA THR A 203 -10.00 -2.67 9.46
C THR A 203 -9.02 -1.74 10.17
N SER A 204 -8.05 -2.29 10.90
CA SER A 204 -7.10 -1.56 11.74
C SER A 204 -6.35 -0.45 11.00
N GLU A 205 -5.96 -0.72 9.75
CA GLU A 205 -5.15 0.17 8.91
C GLU A 205 -5.98 1.15 8.08
N HIS A 206 -7.31 1.11 8.20
CA HIS A 206 -8.16 2.03 7.45
C HIS A 206 -7.96 3.47 7.93
N LYS A 207 -7.79 4.38 6.97
CA LYS A 207 -7.59 5.80 7.25
C LYS A 207 -8.90 6.53 7.43
N VAL A 208 -9.00 7.24 8.53
CA VAL A 208 -10.12 8.12 8.87
C VAL A 208 -9.62 9.56 8.91
N TYR A 209 -10.30 10.46 8.25
CA TYR A 209 -9.94 11.87 8.27
C TYR A 209 -10.30 12.49 9.62
N VAL A 210 -9.33 13.17 10.23
CA VAL A 210 -9.43 13.85 11.51
C VAL A 210 -9.11 15.33 11.36
N CYS A 211 -9.60 16.12 12.30
CA CYS A 211 -9.39 17.57 12.34
C CYS A 211 -8.78 17.99 13.66
N TRP A 212 -7.87 18.95 13.60
CA TRP A 212 -7.32 19.62 14.77
C TRP A 212 -7.62 21.10 14.70
N THR A 213 -7.99 21.69 15.85
CA THR A 213 -8.14 23.13 16.00
C THR A 213 -6.82 23.70 16.53
N ARG A 214 -6.17 24.56 15.76
CA ARG A 214 -4.98 25.32 16.16
C ARG A 214 -5.26 26.81 16.12
N ASP A 215 -4.34 27.63 16.64
CA ASP A 215 -4.46 29.10 16.59
C ASP A 215 -4.55 29.65 15.15
N SER A 216 -4.02 28.89 14.17
CA SER A 216 -4.07 29.18 12.73
C SER A 216 -5.40 28.83 12.05
N GLY A 217 -6.30 28.09 12.71
CA GLY A 217 -7.55 27.58 12.14
C GLY A 217 -7.72 26.06 12.31
N ILE A 218 -8.58 25.48 11.45
CA ILE A 218 -8.81 24.03 11.42
C ILE A 218 -7.80 23.41 10.45
N GLU A 219 -7.02 22.47 10.94
CA GLU A 219 -6.13 21.64 10.13
C GLU A 219 -6.75 20.26 9.94
N PHE A 220 -6.58 19.70 8.74
CA PHE A 220 -7.08 18.38 8.36
C PHE A 220 -5.91 17.40 8.21
N GLY A 221 -6.15 16.16 8.58
CA GLY A 221 -5.22 15.06 8.38
C GLY A 221 -5.94 13.73 8.51
N SER A 222 -5.18 12.66 8.63
CA SER A 222 -5.75 11.33 8.80
C SER A 222 -5.05 10.57 9.93
N LYS A 223 -5.79 9.64 10.55
CA LYS A 223 -5.26 8.62 11.47
C LYS A 223 -5.73 7.25 10.99
N LEU A 224 -4.97 6.21 11.29
CA LEU A 224 -5.43 4.84 11.13
C LEU A 224 -6.52 4.52 12.15
N ALA A 225 -7.44 3.63 11.81
CA ALA A 225 -8.52 3.24 12.72
C ALA A 225 -8.01 2.78 14.09
N LYS A 226 -6.87 2.05 14.11
CA LYS A 226 -6.19 1.60 15.34
C LYS A 226 -5.59 2.71 16.18
N ASP A 227 -5.27 3.87 15.57
CA ASP A 227 -4.58 5.00 16.22
C ASP A 227 -5.54 6.12 16.62
N LEU A 228 -6.85 5.94 16.37
CA LEU A 228 -7.88 6.88 16.78
C LEU A 228 -8.08 6.83 18.29
N GLU A 229 -8.43 7.98 18.86
CA GLU A 229 -8.73 8.14 20.28
C GLU A 229 -10.12 8.73 20.49
N VAL A 230 -10.77 8.36 21.60
CA VAL A 230 -12.03 9.00 22.03
C VAL A 230 -11.78 10.49 22.22
N GLY A 231 -12.59 11.31 21.55
CA GLY A 231 -12.43 12.76 21.51
C GLY A 231 -11.79 13.30 20.25
N ASP A 232 -11.16 12.47 19.41
CA ASP A 232 -10.74 12.88 18.06
C ASP A 232 -11.94 13.44 17.30
N LYS A 233 -11.71 14.49 16.51
CA LYS A 233 -12.77 15.15 15.73
C LYS A 233 -12.71 14.67 14.30
N LEU A 234 -13.86 14.19 13.81
CA LEU A 234 -14.02 13.68 12.44
C LEU A 234 -14.83 14.66 11.60
N ILE A 235 -14.61 14.57 10.28
CA ILE A 235 -15.39 15.33 9.29
C ILE A 235 -16.68 14.56 8.99
N THR A 236 -17.82 15.26 9.05
CA THR A 236 -19.13 14.72 8.69
C THR A 236 -19.88 15.72 7.79
N PRO A 237 -20.63 15.27 6.79
CA PRO A 237 -21.43 16.16 5.96
C PRO A 237 -22.61 16.71 6.77
N LEU A 238 -22.84 18.01 6.72
CA LEU A 238 -24.05 18.62 7.25
C LEU A 238 -25.20 18.41 6.27
N LEU A 239 -26.09 17.53 6.63
CA LEU A 239 -27.36 17.37 5.93
C LEU A 239 -28.46 17.99 6.76
N THR A 240 -29.03 19.08 6.28
CA THR A 240 -30.31 19.56 6.80
C THR A 240 -31.43 18.70 6.19
N SER A 241 -32.56 18.62 6.88
CA SER A 241 -33.75 17.88 6.41
C SER A 241 -34.29 18.35 5.04
N SER A 242 -33.83 19.51 4.56
CA SER A 242 -34.14 20.07 3.24
C SER A 242 -33.21 19.58 2.12
N ASP A 243 -32.09 18.92 2.46
CA ASP A 243 -31.07 18.55 1.47
C ASP A 243 -31.31 17.17 0.84
N LYS A 244 -32.32 16.43 1.29
CA LYS A 244 -32.69 15.12 0.73
C LYS A 244 -33.16 15.15 -0.73
N ASP A 245 -33.50 16.34 -1.26
CA ASP A 245 -33.98 16.57 -2.63
C ASP A 245 -33.04 17.39 -3.51
N ARG A 246 -31.80 17.68 -3.07
CA ARG A 246 -30.88 18.55 -3.80
C ARG A 246 -29.96 17.77 -4.75
N THR A 247 -30.08 18.09 -6.01
CA THR A 247 -29.11 17.80 -7.11
C THR A 247 -27.94 18.81 -7.13
N GLN A 248 -27.49 19.33 -5.99
CA GLN A 248 -26.36 20.27 -5.96
C GLN A 248 -25.04 19.53 -6.04
N GLU A 249 -24.17 19.94 -6.97
CA GLU A 249 -22.84 19.38 -7.19
C GLU A 249 -21.86 19.65 -6.04
N THR A 250 -22.14 20.63 -5.16
CA THR A 250 -21.29 21.01 -4.03
C THR A 250 -22.12 21.44 -2.80
N ILE A 251 -21.66 21.06 -1.62
CA ILE A 251 -22.20 21.52 -0.33
C ILE A 251 -21.08 22.23 0.41
N GLU A 252 -21.28 23.50 0.78
CA GLU A 252 -20.32 24.24 1.59
C GLU A 252 -20.37 23.80 3.05
N PHE A 253 -19.19 23.64 3.67
CA PHE A 253 -19.06 23.30 5.07
C PHE A 253 -19.23 24.54 5.99
N GLY A 254 -20.11 24.42 7.00
CA GLY A 254 -20.18 25.34 8.12
C GLY A 254 -19.50 24.77 9.38
N GLU A 255 -19.38 25.60 10.44
CA GLU A 255 -18.70 25.23 11.71
C GLU A 255 -19.25 23.97 12.42
N SER A 256 -20.42 23.47 12.05
CA SER A 256 -21.12 22.34 12.69
C SER A 256 -20.74 20.96 12.13
N VAL A 257 -19.69 20.85 11.33
CA VAL A 257 -19.31 19.65 10.57
C VAL A 257 -18.37 18.71 11.33
N LEU A 258 -17.88 19.11 12.48
CA LEU A 258 -16.95 18.31 13.26
C LEU A 258 -17.69 17.55 14.37
N VAL A 259 -17.59 16.22 14.36
CA VAL A 259 -18.11 15.34 15.40
C VAL A 259 -16.96 14.67 16.14
N SER A 260 -17.10 14.51 17.45
CA SER A 260 -16.10 13.80 18.25
C SER A 260 -16.39 12.30 18.28
N ILE A 261 -15.33 11.50 18.27
CA ILE A 261 -15.44 10.08 18.57
C ILE A 261 -15.91 9.90 20.01
N THR A 262 -16.96 9.11 20.19
CA THR A 262 -17.57 8.83 21.50
C THR A 262 -17.16 7.46 22.04
N SER A 263 -16.92 6.49 21.17
CA SER A 263 -16.36 5.19 21.54
C SER A 263 -15.63 4.52 20.39
N ILE A 264 -14.67 3.66 20.73
CA ILE A 264 -13.95 2.79 19.82
C ILE A 264 -14.02 1.39 20.40
N ASN A 265 -14.58 0.43 19.66
CA ASN A 265 -14.69 -0.96 20.06
C ASN A 265 -13.92 -1.83 19.08
N VAL A 266 -13.03 -2.68 19.57
CA VAL A 266 -12.37 -3.72 18.75
C VAL A 266 -13.24 -4.96 18.81
N ILE A 267 -13.70 -5.42 17.65
CA ILE A 267 -14.57 -6.58 17.50
C ILE A 267 -13.72 -7.70 16.90
N GLU A 268 -13.59 -8.79 17.62
CA GLU A 268 -12.96 -10.02 17.15
C GLU A 268 -14.07 -10.98 16.70
N TYR A 269 -14.04 -11.37 15.43
CA TYR A 269 -14.99 -12.32 14.86
C TYR A 269 -14.40 -13.74 14.89
N ASP A 270 -15.17 -14.72 15.36
CA ASP A 270 -14.79 -16.13 15.34
C ASP A 270 -14.59 -16.65 13.91
N GLU A 271 -15.44 -16.19 12.97
CA GLU A 271 -15.26 -16.40 11.54
C GLU A 271 -14.99 -15.05 10.85
N PRO A 272 -13.92 -14.95 10.03
CA PRO A 272 -13.57 -13.70 9.36
C PRO A 272 -14.70 -13.19 8.46
N VAL A 273 -14.97 -11.89 8.51
CA VAL A 273 -16.01 -11.22 7.72
C VAL A 273 -15.45 -10.63 6.43
N ASP A 274 -16.25 -10.59 5.37
CA ASP A 274 -15.88 -9.97 4.10
C ASP A 274 -15.64 -8.47 4.29
N VAL A 275 -14.54 -7.99 3.71
CA VAL A 275 -14.15 -6.59 3.75
C VAL A 275 -13.92 -6.02 2.34
N TYR A 276 -14.24 -4.74 2.19
CA TYR A 276 -14.29 -4.04 0.92
C TYR A 276 -13.56 -2.71 0.98
N ASP A 277 -13.12 -2.23 -0.16
CA ASP A 277 -12.66 -0.86 -0.41
C ASP A 277 -13.40 -0.29 -1.63
N LEU A 278 -13.47 1.04 -1.73
CA LEU A 278 -14.02 1.72 -2.91
C LEU A 278 -12.94 2.54 -3.59
N SER A 279 -13.01 2.62 -4.91
CA SER A 279 -12.22 3.57 -5.68
C SER A 279 -13.13 4.67 -6.21
N VAL A 280 -12.77 5.92 -5.97
CA VAL A 280 -13.49 7.10 -6.45
C VAL A 280 -12.60 7.96 -7.36
N GLU A 281 -13.22 8.70 -8.28
CA GLU A 281 -12.51 9.45 -9.33
C GLU A 281 -11.69 10.62 -8.76
N LYS A 282 -12.25 11.33 -7.75
CA LYS A 282 -11.64 12.53 -7.17
C LYS A 282 -11.43 12.37 -5.67
N ASN A 283 -10.50 13.17 -5.13
CA ASN A 283 -10.22 13.35 -3.70
C ASN A 283 -9.78 12.10 -2.94
N HIS A 284 -9.87 10.91 -3.52
CA HIS A 284 -9.50 9.63 -2.91
C HIS A 284 -10.09 9.40 -1.51
N ASN A 285 -11.31 9.89 -1.27
CA ASN A 285 -12.05 9.75 -0.04
C ASN A 285 -13.56 9.74 -0.31
N PHE A 286 -14.34 9.23 0.63
CA PHE A 286 -15.79 9.20 0.55
C PHE A 286 -16.40 9.10 1.96
N PHE A 287 -17.68 9.41 2.07
CA PHE A 287 -18.41 9.35 3.33
C PHE A 287 -19.06 7.99 3.53
N ALA A 288 -18.78 7.35 4.67
CA ALA A 288 -19.22 5.99 5.00
C ALA A 288 -19.71 5.88 6.46
N GLY A 289 -20.29 4.73 6.79
CA GLY A 289 -20.82 4.39 8.12
C GLY A 289 -22.32 4.58 8.22
N ASP A 290 -22.89 4.21 9.36
CA ASP A 290 -24.32 4.38 9.62
C ASP A 290 -24.69 5.85 9.41
N ASN A 291 -25.60 6.10 8.49
CA ASN A 291 -25.95 7.42 7.98
C ASN A 291 -24.83 8.15 7.20
N GLY A 292 -23.80 7.43 6.70
CA GLY A 292 -22.77 7.95 5.78
C GLY A 292 -21.99 9.14 6.32
N ASN A 293 -21.69 9.17 7.61
CA ASN A 293 -21.29 10.40 8.29
C ASN A 293 -19.81 10.50 8.63
N ILE A 294 -18.98 9.55 8.21
CA ILE A 294 -17.55 9.54 8.53
C ILE A 294 -16.75 9.55 7.24
N LEU A 295 -15.85 10.52 7.10
CA LEU A 295 -14.97 10.63 5.97
C LEU A 295 -13.82 9.64 6.09
N ILE A 296 -13.73 8.72 5.14
CA ILE A 296 -12.70 7.69 5.08
C ILE A 296 -11.95 7.75 3.73
N SER A 297 -10.74 7.24 3.71
CA SER A 297 -9.86 7.24 2.53
C SER A 297 -9.99 5.95 1.73
N ASN A 298 -9.64 6.01 0.43
CA ASN A 298 -9.32 4.82 -0.37
C ASN A 298 -7.79 4.68 -0.57
N SER A 299 -7.34 3.56 -1.15
CA SER A 299 -5.92 3.32 -1.44
C SER A 299 -5.34 4.37 -2.40
N ILE A 300 -4.16 4.95 -2.05
CA ILE A 300 -3.48 6.01 -2.81
C ILE A 300 -2.79 5.47 -4.08
N TYR A 301 -2.37 4.20 -4.10
CA TYR A 301 -1.60 3.62 -5.20
C TYR A 301 -2.46 2.72 -6.09
N PRO A 302 -3.01 3.25 -7.22
CA PRO A 302 -3.91 2.49 -8.08
C PRO A 302 -3.27 1.22 -8.67
N ASP A 303 -1.98 1.26 -8.95
CA ASP A 303 -1.21 0.17 -9.55
C ASP A 303 -0.87 -0.98 -8.59
N CYS A 304 -1.05 -0.78 -7.28
CA CYS A 304 -0.94 -1.84 -6.26
C CYS A 304 -2.25 -2.59 -6.01
N ARG A 305 -3.36 -2.16 -6.59
CA ARG A 305 -4.68 -2.78 -6.40
C ARG A 305 -4.76 -4.13 -7.12
N VAL A 306 -5.56 -5.04 -6.56
CA VAL A 306 -5.80 -6.39 -7.11
C VAL A 306 -6.30 -6.33 -8.56
N GLU A 307 -7.19 -5.38 -8.86
CA GLU A 307 -7.77 -5.18 -10.19
C GLU A 307 -6.70 -4.80 -11.21
N SER A 308 -5.82 -3.85 -10.86
CA SER A 308 -4.70 -3.44 -11.72
C SER A 308 -3.79 -4.63 -12.02
N GLN A 309 -3.51 -5.45 -11.02
CA GLN A 309 -2.69 -6.65 -11.17
C GLN A 309 -3.38 -7.72 -12.02
N ASN A 310 -4.68 -7.93 -11.84
CA ASN A 310 -5.49 -8.87 -12.64
C ASN A 310 -5.61 -8.40 -14.10
N MET A 311 -5.81 -7.10 -14.33
CA MET A 311 -5.83 -6.55 -15.68
C MET A 311 -4.47 -6.65 -16.37
N ALA A 312 -3.39 -6.40 -15.66
CA ALA A 312 -2.03 -6.59 -16.20
C ALA A 312 -1.78 -8.06 -16.56
N ARG A 313 -2.16 -8.99 -15.68
CA ARG A 313 -2.10 -10.44 -15.93
C ARG A 313 -2.86 -10.83 -17.19
N GLU A 314 -4.09 -10.37 -17.33
CA GLU A 314 -4.94 -10.69 -18.47
C GLU A 314 -4.40 -10.05 -19.76
N LEU A 315 -3.94 -8.80 -19.72
CA LEU A 315 -3.30 -8.15 -20.87
C LEU A 315 -2.09 -8.95 -21.35
N PHE A 316 -1.21 -9.37 -20.45
CA PHE A 316 -0.05 -10.18 -20.80
C PHE A 316 -0.44 -11.52 -21.42
N ARG A 317 -1.49 -12.16 -20.87
CA ARG A 317 -2.00 -13.45 -21.34
C ARG A 317 -2.52 -13.38 -22.78
N ILE A 318 -3.30 -12.36 -23.13
CA ILE A 318 -3.92 -12.24 -24.45
C ILE A 318 -2.98 -11.64 -25.51
N SER A 319 -1.93 -10.93 -25.09
CA SER A 319 -1.05 -10.19 -25.99
C SER A 319 0.17 -11.00 -26.48
N ASN A 320 0.38 -12.21 -25.97
CA ASN A 320 1.63 -12.94 -26.22
C ASN A 320 1.40 -14.43 -26.52
N TRP A 321 2.15 -14.96 -27.50
CA TRP A 321 2.22 -16.41 -27.76
C TRP A 321 3.04 -17.11 -26.67
N GLY A 322 2.58 -18.27 -26.19
CA GLY A 322 3.25 -19.03 -25.13
C GLY A 322 2.98 -18.51 -23.72
N SER A 323 2.04 -17.58 -23.58
CA SER A 323 1.66 -16.98 -22.30
C SER A 323 1.03 -17.98 -21.32
N GLU A 324 0.52 -19.11 -21.79
CA GLU A 324 -0.01 -20.19 -20.97
C GLU A 324 1.02 -20.82 -20.02
N ARG A 325 2.32 -20.59 -20.28
CA ARG A 325 3.43 -21.05 -19.44
C ARG A 325 3.87 -20.04 -18.39
N VAL A 326 3.33 -18.83 -18.43
CA VAL A 326 3.71 -17.76 -17.50
C VAL A 326 2.50 -17.34 -16.71
N ASP A 327 2.58 -17.49 -15.39
CA ASP A 327 1.52 -17.06 -14.50
C ASP A 327 2.01 -15.95 -13.57
N TYR A 328 1.17 -14.93 -13.40
CA TYR A 328 1.42 -13.80 -12.53
C TYR A 328 0.83 -14.07 -11.15
N ILE A 329 1.64 -13.98 -10.12
CA ILE A 329 1.20 -14.14 -8.73
C ILE A 329 1.55 -12.89 -7.91
N ALA A 330 0.67 -12.50 -7.01
CA ALA A 330 0.86 -11.39 -6.10
C ALA A 330 0.48 -11.82 -4.66
N PRO A 331 1.30 -12.65 -4.00
CA PRO A 331 0.92 -13.29 -2.74
C PRO A 331 0.74 -12.30 -1.58
N PHE A 332 1.27 -11.07 -1.69
CA PHE A 332 1.21 -10.05 -0.65
C PHE A 332 0.18 -8.95 -0.92
N VAL A 333 -0.57 -9.03 -2.02
CA VAL A 333 -1.45 -7.95 -2.45
C VAL A 333 -2.58 -7.63 -1.45
N ASN A 334 -2.99 -8.61 -0.64
CA ASN A 334 -4.10 -8.47 0.33
C ASN A 334 -3.65 -8.45 1.79
N ILE A 335 -2.36 -8.27 2.06
CA ILE A 335 -1.83 -8.22 3.43
C ILE A 335 -1.05 -6.94 3.67
N ASP A 336 -1.00 -6.52 4.95
CA ASP A 336 -0.24 -5.35 5.39
C ASP A 336 1.26 -5.64 5.49
N LYS A 337 2.05 -4.60 5.74
CA LYS A 337 3.51 -4.72 5.86
C LYS A 337 3.94 -5.54 7.07
N GLY A 338 3.16 -5.55 8.15
CA GLY A 338 3.39 -6.41 9.32
C GLY A 338 3.30 -7.89 8.95
N ALA A 339 2.24 -8.27 8.24
CA ALA A 339 2.04 -9.64 7.74
C ALA A 339 3.06 -10.02 6.66
N VAL A 340 3.49 -9.07 5.82
CA VAL A 340 4.60 -9.29 4.88
C VAL A 340 5.89 -9.65 5.62
N LEU A 341 6.25 -8.88 6.66
CA LEU A 341 7.42 -9.17 7.49
C LEU A 341 7.28 -10.52 8.20
N ALA A 342 6.12 -10.81 8.80
CA ALA A 342 5.85 -12.10 9.45
C ALA A 342 6.05 -13.28 8.48
N SER A 343 5.51 -13.17 7.25
CA SER A 343 5.69 -14.17 6.19
C SER A 343 7.17 -14.36 5.83
N GLY A 344 7.93 -13.26 5.69
CA GLY A 344 9.36 -13.30 5.40
C GLY A 344 10.17 -13.96 6.51
N VAL A 345 9.87 -13.64 7.77
CA VAL A 345 10.52 -14.23 8.96
C VAL A 345 10.21 -15.72 9.06
N ALA A 346 8.96 -16.12 8.92
CA ALA A 346 8.55 -17.52 8.91
C ALA A 346 9.22 -18.31 7.77
N ALA A 347 9.33 -17.71 6.59
CA ALA A 347 10.03 -18.30 5.45
C ALA A 347 11.51 -18.52 5.73
N MET A 348 12.21 -17.53 6.29
CA MET A 348 13.63 -17.66 6.67
C MET A 348 13.81 -18.74 7.74
N GLN A 349 12.92 -18.83 8.73
CA GLN A 349 12.92 -19.89 9.73
C GLN A 349 12.71 -21.28 9.10
N HIS A 350 11.76 -21.42 8.18
CA HIS A 350 11.52 -22.66 7.43
C HIS A 350 12.75 -23.09 6.61
N LEU A 351 13.49 -22.13 6.04
CA LEU A 351 14.73 -22.35 5.30
C LEU A 351 15.94 -22.65 6.21
N GLY A 352 15.75 -22.67 7.53
CA GLY A 352 16.79 -22.99 8.51
C GLY A 352 17.76 -21.84 8.82
N PHE A 353 17.36 -20.59 8.58
CA PHE A 353 18.18 -19.43 8.93
C PHE A 353 18.18 -19.23 10.46
N THR A 354 19.35 -18.95 11.00
CA THR A 354 19.50 -18.48 12.37
C THR A 354 18.95 -17.06 12.53
N GLU A 355 18.71 -16.61 13.76
CA GLU A 355 18.29 -15.24 14.04
C GLU A 355 19.31 -14.21 13.52
N SER A 356 20.60 -14.48 13.66
CA SER A 356 21.67 -13.61 13.14
C SER A 356 21.63 -13.50 11.62
N GLU A 357 21.39 -14.59 10.92
CA GLU A 357 21.26 -14.62 9.45
C GLU A 357 19.98 -13.93 8.97
N ARG A 358 18.87 -14.14 9.68
CA ARG A 358 17.64 -13.37 9.45
C ARG A 358 17.89 -11.86 9.57
N ASP A 359 18.53 -11.44 10.65
CA ASP A 359 18.82 -10.03 10.91
C ASP A 359 19.81 -9.46 9.89
N GLU A 360 20.75 -10.27 9.39
CA GLU A 360 21.65 -9.88 8.30
C GLU A 360 20.86 -9.63 7.01
N VAL A 361 19.97 -10.55 6.61
CA VAL A 361 19.10 -10.37 5.43
C VAL A 361 18.23 -9.13 5.57
N LEU A 362 17.61 -8.90 6.73
CA LEU A 362 16.74 -7.76 6.97
C LEU A 362 17.52 -6.43 7.06
N ARG A 363 18.76 -6.45 7.55
CA ARG A 363 19.68 -5.30 7.53
C ARG A 363 20.08 -4.92 6.10
N ASN A 364 20.22 -5.90 5.23
CA ASN A 364 20.45 -5.71 3.81
C ASN A 364 19.17 -5.39 3.02
N THR A 365 18.18 -4.74 3.66
CA THR A 365 17.04 -4.13 2.98
C THR A 365 17.07 -2.62 3.17
N HIS A 366 16.50 -1.88 2.23
CA HIS A 366 16.41 -0.43 2.32
C HIS A 366 15.01 0.04 1.89
N THR A 367 14.35 0.78 2.76
CA THR A 367 13.01 1.33 2.49
C THR A 367 12.98 2.85 2.66
N CYS A 368 13.98 3.43 3.32
CA CYS A 368 13.99 4.86 3.61
C CYS A 368 14.09 5.72 2.34
N TYR A 369 13.18 6.66 2.19
CA TYR A 369 13.19 7.61 1.07
C TYR A 369 14.20 8.76 1.26
N ASN A 370 14.59 9.05 2.50
CA ASN A 370 15.50 10.15 2.82
C ASN A 370 16.65 9.66 3.72
N PRO A 371 17.51 8.73 3.24
CA PRO A 371 18.62 8.20 4.03
C PRO A 371 19.71 9.24 4.20
N ILE A 372 20.42 9.12 5.32
CA ILE A 372 21.54 10.00 5.67
C ILE A 372 22.84 9.21 5.55
N SER A 373 23.73 9.68 4.68
CA SER A 373 25.07 9.12 4.58
C SER A 373 25.93 9.64 5.73
N CYS A 374 26.52 8.74 6.51
CA CYS A 374 27.46 9.05 7.58
C CYS A 374 28.93 8.79 7.17
N GLY A 375 29.16 8.34 5.91
CA GLY A 375 30.46 7.98 5.35
C GLY A 375 30.37 7.37 3.96
N GLU A 376 31.41 6.71 3.47
CA GLU A 376 31.47 6.14 2.12
C GLU A 376 30.99 4.69 2.02
N GLY A 377 30.76 4.00 3.15
CA GLY A 377 30.34 2.59 3.20
C GLY A 377 28.82 2.41 3.07
N ILE A 378 28.40 1.21 2.64
CA ILE A 378 26.98 0.83 2.58
C ILE A 378 26.35 0.76 3.98
N ASP A 379 27.15 0.40 5.00
CA ASP A 379 26.72 0.29 6.39
C ASP A 379 26.75 1.65 7.13
N GLU A 380 27.26 2.70 6.47
CA GLU A 380 27.33 4.06 6.99
C GLU A 380 26.11 4.91 6.58
N VAL A 381 25.11 4.29 6.01
CA VAL A 381 23.84 4.93 5.67
C VAL A 381 22.79 4.61 6.72
N LYS A 382 22.27 5.65 7.38
CA LYS A 382 21.18 5.54 8.36
C LYS A 382 19.86 5.90 7.73
N SER A 383 18.81 5.19 8.11
CA SER A 383 17.42 5.56 7.77
C SER A 383 16.98 6.79 8.56
N CYS A 384 16.17 7.68 7.96
CA CYS A 384 15.76 8.92 8.60
C CYS A 384 14.78 8.71 9.78
N GLY A 385 14.04 7.60 9.80
CA GLY A 385 13.04 7.30 10.83
C GLY A 385 11.73 8.12 10.74
N LYS A 386 11.59 9.02 9.75
CA LYS A 386 10.50 10.01 9.71
C LYS A 386 9.68 9.98 8.41
N CYS A 387 10.22 9.46 7.30
CA CYS A 387 9.45 9.33 6.07
C CYS A 387 8.44 8.18 6.17
N GLY A 388 7.37 8.21 5.38
CA GLY A 388 6.30 7.23 5.43
C GLY A 388 6.79 5.78 5.38
N SER A 389 7.77 5.49 4.53
CA SER A 389 8.40 4.17 4.45
C SER A 389 9.11 3.72 5.73
N CYS A 390 9.74 4.66 6.46
CA CYS A 390 10.38 4.33 7.74
C CYS A 390 9.34 4.08 8.82
N THR A 391 8.29 4.90 8.87
CA THR A 391 7.18 4.76 9.83
C THR A 391 6.52 3.40 9.69
N GLU A 392 6.05 3.05 8.50
CA GLU A 392 5.46 1.73 8.24
C GLU A 392 6.41 0.56 8.55
N ARG A 393 7.70 0.71 8.24
CA ARG A 393 8.69 -0.31 8.54
C ARG A 393 8.84 -0.53 10.04
N LEU A 394 8.97 0.54 10.82
CA LEU A 394 9.09 0.47 12.28
C LEU A 394 7.84 -0.16 12.91
N GLU A 395 6.65 0.20 12.44
CA GLU A 395 5.38 -0.40 12.84
C GLU A 395 5.35 -1.90 12.54
N ALA A 396 5.76 -2.30 11.32
CA ALA A 396 5.82 -3.72 10.95
C ALA A 396 6.73 -4.54 11.88
N PHE A 397 7.87 -3.99 12.27
CA PHE A 397 8.75 -4.66 13.23
C PHE A 397 8.15 -4.70 14.64
N ALA A 398 7.52 -3.60 15.09
CA ALA A 398 6.90 -3.50 16.41
C ALA A 398 5.75 -4.49 16.60
N VAL A 399 4.82 -4.60 15.63
CA VAL A 399 3.69 -5.55 15.72
C VAL A 399 4.14 -7.02 15.70
N ASN A 400 5.32 -7.30 15.12
CA ASN A 400 5.93 -8.63 15.15
C ASN A 400 6.82 -8.88 16.39
N GLY A 401 6.92 -7.93 17.32
CA GLY A 401 7.77 -8.02 18.50
C GLY A 401 9.26 -8.13 18.19
N LEU A 402 9.69 -7.62 17.03
CA LEU A 402 11.05 -7.65 16.53
C LEU A 402 11.70 -6.27 16.61
N LYS A 403 13.01 -6.25 16.81
CA LYS A 403 13.80 -5.03 16.66
C LYS A 403 14.29 -4.93 15.21
N ASP A 404 14.05 -3.78 14.58
CA ASP A 404 14.60 -3.55 13.24
C ASP A 404 16.13 -3.48 13.28
N PRO A 405 16.83 -4.33 12.49
CA PRO A 405 18.30 -4.34 12.46
C PRO A 405 18.92 -3.19 11.64
N VAL A 406 18.11 -2.38 10.96
CA VAL A 406 18.60 -1.22 10.18
C VAL A 406 18.93 -0.06 11.13
N PRO A 407 20.08 0.65 10.94
CA PRO A 407 20.39 1.82 11.74
C PRO A 407 19.50 3.02 11.37
N TYR A 408 19.04 3.73 12.39
CA TYR A 408 18.27 4.97 12.27
C TYR A 408 19.06 6.19 12.77
N GLN A 409 18.66 7.37 12.29
CA GLN A 409 19.15 8.63 12.84
C GLN A 409 18.62 8.77 14.28
N GLU A 410 19.47 9.22 15.19
CA GLU A 410 19.10 9.56 16.58
C GLU A 410 18.37 10.90 16.64
#